data_d5eb30e35e96a76142053e2e62cd1afc
#
_entry.id   d5eb30e35e96a76142053e2e62cd1afc
#
_cell.length_a   1.000
_cell.length_b   1.000
_cell.length_c   1.000
_cell.angle_alpha   90.00
_cell.angle_beta   90.00
_cell.angle_gamma   90.00
#
_symmetry.space_group_name_H-M   'P 1'
#
loop_
_entity.id
_entity.type
_entity.pdbx_description
1 polymer ?
#
loop_
_entity_poly.entity_id
_entity_poly.type
_entity_poly.pdbx_seq_one_letter_code
_entity_poly.pdbx_strand_id
1 'polypeptide(L)'
;MGAKVRSAWKSYLRSPFQVKLSALIMGAGQLCYGQIVKGLVYLSAFAFFVYYFATSGIKNIIGFFTLGTVEEDLWLGRAGDNSLTMLILGLMSIFVLIFAVVVHISNIKDVIFTSHEVESGRSPRKFKRTLLTIADDKFHTTALVFPIIGVCIFTVLPIVFMICM
;
A
#
# COMPACT_ATOMS: atom_id res chain seq x y z
N MET A 1 -3.40 20.55 -10.58
CA MET A 1 -2.95 19.18 -10.21
C MET A 1 -2.08 18.52 -11.30
N GLY A 2 -2.39 18.69 -12.58
CA GLY A 2 -1.66 18.07 -13.70
C GLY A 2 -0.18 18.49 -13.88
N ALA A 3 0.21 19.72 -13.55
CA ALA A 3 1.59 20.17 -13.71
C ALA A 3 2.58 19.49 -12.75
N LYS A 4 2.19 19.29 -11.49
CA LYS A 4 3.01 18.55 -10.49
C LYS A 4 3.17 17.06 -10.84
N VAL A 5 2.13 16.45 -11.38
CA VAL A 5 2.19 15.04 -11.80
C VAL A 5 3.09 14.88 -13.03
N ARG A 6 2.99 15.80 -14.01
CA ARG A 6 3.85 15.79 -15.21
C ARG A 6 5.33 16.04 -14.87
N SER A 7 5.63 16.92 -13.88
CA SER A 7 7.01 17.14 -13.45
C SER A 7 7.59 15.91 -12.75
N ALA A 8 6.82 15.25 -11.87
CA ALA A 8 7.23 14.04 -11.20
C ALA A 8 7.48 12.88 -12.19
N TRP A 9 6.62 12.73 -13.20
CA TRP A 9 6.79 11.74 -14.26
C TRP A 9 8.04 11.97 -15.10
N LYS A 10 8.32 13.24 -15.48
CA LYS A 10 9.55 13.59 -16.19
C LYS A 10 10.81 13.33 -15.36
N SER A 11 10.78 13.60 -14.06
CA SER A 11 11.88 13.29 -13.14
C SER A 11 12.10 11.78 -13.04
N TYR A 12 11.03 10.98 -12.93
CA TYR A 12 11.13 9.52 -12.91
C TYR A 12 11.75 8.96 -14.21
N LEU A 13 11.33 9.44 -15.38
CA LEU A 13 11.85 8.95 -16.67
C LEU A 13 13.35 9.26 -16.85
N ARG A 14 13.84 10.36 -16.30
CA ARG A 14 15.27 10.76 -16.31
C ARG A 14 16.09 10.15 -15.19
N SER A 15 15.44 9.48 -14.25
CA SER A 15 16.10 8.92 -13.07
C SER A 15 17.00 7.72 -13.42
N PRO A 16 18.07 7.51 -12.64
CA PRO A 16 18.99 6.39 -12.83
C PRO A 16 18.29 5.03 -12.68
N PHE A 17 18.94 3.97 -13.17
CA PHE A 17 18.41 2.61 -13.18
C PHE A 17 17.93 2.12 -11.80
N GLN A 18 18.60 2.53 -10.73
CA GLN A 18 18.26 2.18 -9.35
C GLN A 18 16.83 2.64 -8.96
N VAL A 19 16.41 3.81 -9.44
CA VAL A 19 15.05 4.32 -9.19
C VAL A 19 14.01 3.50 -9.96
N LYS A 20 14.31 3.12 -11.19
CA LYS A 20 13.43 2.26 -12.00
C LYS A 20 13.30 0.86 -11.40
N LEU A 21 14.39 0.32 -10.86
CA LEU A 21 14.39 -0.95 -10.16
C LEU A 21 13.51 -0.91 -8.90
N SER A 22 13.53 0.21 -8.16
CA SER A 22 12.69 0.40 -6.98
C SER A 22 11.19 0.57 -7.31
N ALA A 23 10.86 0.94 -8.54
CA ALA A 23 9.48 0.96 -9.00
C ALA A 23 8.94 -0.44 -9.31
N LEU A 24 9.81 -1.39 -9.62
CA LEU A 24 9.43 -2.80 -9.84
C LEU A 24 9.42 -3.57 -8.51
N ILE A 25 10.47 -3.41 -7.70
CA ILE A 25 10.63 -4.10 -6.42
C ILE A 25 10.84 -3.05 -5.33
N MET A 26 9.89 -2.91 -4.41
CA MET A 26 10.00 -1.94 -3.32
C MET A 26 11.27 -2.16 -2.52
N GLY A 27 12.02 -1.07 -2.25
CA GLY A 27 13.24 -1.13 -1.44
C GLY A 27 14.52 -1.44 -2.21
N ALA A 28 14.46 -2.00 -3.42
CA ALA A 28 15.66 -2.36 -4.18
C ALA A 28 16.56 -1.14 -4.48
N GLY A 29 15.97 0.00 -4.85
CA GLY A 29 16.73 1.22 -5.08
C GLY A 29 17.43 1.74 -3.83
N GLN A 30 16.80 1.67 -2.66
CA GLN A 30 17.40 2.08 -1.40
C GLN A 30 18.57 1.19 -1.00
N LEU A 31 18.49 -0.12 -1.25
CA LEU A 31 19.60 -1.04 -1.05
C LEU A 31 20.80 -0.66 -1.93
N CYS A 32 20.55 -0.31 -3.21
CA CYS A 32 21.61 0.13 -4.13
C CYS A 32 22.29 1.43 -3.66
N TYR A 33 21.57 2.32 -2.97
CA TYR A 33 22.15 3.54 -2.37
C TYR A 33 22.73 3.33 -0.97
N GLY A 34 22.87 2.09 -0.51
CA GLY A 34 23.45 1.75 0.81
C GLY A 34 22.53 2.01 2.00
N GLN A 35 21.24 2.32 1.77
CA GLN A 35 20.25 2.49 2.83
C GLN A 35 19.63 1.15 3.24
N ILE A 36 20.46 0.24 3.79
CA ILE A 36 20.07 -1.16 4.05
C ILE A 36 18.81 -1.27 4.89
N VAL A 37 18.70 -0.54 6.00
CA VAL A 37 17.54 -0.62 6.91
C VAL A 37 16.26 -0.19 6.22
N LYS A 38 16.28 0.92 5.48
CA LYS A 38 15.12 1.39 4.72
C LYS A 38 14.73 0.39 3.63
N GLY A 39 15.72 -0.06 2.86
CA GLY A 39 15.51 -1.02 1.79
C GLY A 39 14.89 -2.31 2.30
N LEU A 40 15.36 -2.83 3.43
CA LEU A 40 14.83 -4.04 4.06
C LEU A 40 13.38 -3.87 4.53
N VAL A 41 13.04 -2.73 5.14
CA VAL A 41 11.66 -2.43 5.57
C VAL A 41 10.71 -2.38 4.38
N TYR A 42 11.07 -1.69 3.30
CA TYR A 42 10.22 -1.65 2.10
C TYR A 42 10.14 -2.99 1.39
N LEU A 43 11.24 -3.76 1.36
CA LEU A 43 11.26 -5.09 0.76
C LEU A 43 10.39 -6.08 1.55
N SER A 44 10.43 -6.05 2.89
CA SER A 44 9.57 -6.89 3.72
C SER A 44 8.08 -6.54 3.56
N ALA A 45 7.75 -5.24 3.47
CA ALA A 45 6.40 -4.79 3.18
C ALA A 45 5.93 -5.27 1.79
N PHE A 46 6.80 -5.19 0.79
CA PHE A 46 6.51 -5.69 -0.55
C PHE A 46 6.24 -7.20 -0.55
N ALA A 47 7.10 -7.98 0.09
CA ALA A 47 6.91 -9.42 0.20
C ALA A 47 5.60 -9.78 0.91
N PHE A 48 5.24 -9.04 1.97
CA PHE A 48 3.97 -9.20 2.67
C PHE A 48 2.78 -8.91 1.75
N PHE A 49 2.78 -7.81 1.00
CA PHE A 49 1.69 -7.49 0.07
C PHE A 49 1.56 -8.53 -1.04
N VAL A 50 2.67 -8.94 -1.65
CA VAL A 50 2.66 -9.98 -2.69
C VAL A 50 2.10 -11.29 -2.14
N TYR A 51 2.56 -11.72 -0.97
CA TYR A 51 2.05 -12.93 -0.33
C TYR A 51 0.55 -12.84 -0.03
N TYR A 52 0.10 -11.72 0.57
CA TYR A 52 -1.30 -11.51 0.90
C TYR A 52 -2.19 -11.55 -0.34
N PHE A 53 -1.83 -10.82 -1.41
CA PHE A 53 -2.63 -10.80 -2.64
C PHE A 53 -2.60 -12.12 -3.39
N ALA A 54 -1.48 -12.84 -3.39
CA ALA A 54 -1.38 -14.16 -4.00
C ALA A 54 -2.24 -15.22 -3.29
N THR A 55 -2.35 -15.15 -1.96
CA THR A 55 -3.08 -16.17 -1.18
C THR A 55 -4.56 -15.85 -1.01
N SER A 56 -4.92 -14.61 -0.69
CA SER A 56 -6.27 -14.25 -0.25
C SER A 56 -6.81 -12.98 -0.89
N GLY A 57 -6.00 -11.96 -1.08
CA GLY A 57 -6.45 -10.62 -1.47
C GLY A 57 -7.21 -10.59 -2.79
N ILE A 58 -6.72 -11.28 -3.82
CA ILE A 58 -7.39 -11.35 -5.14
C ILE A 58 -8.74 -12.06 -5.01
N LYS A 59 -8.80 -13.19 -4.30
CA LYS A 59 -10.06 -13.93 -4.08
C LYS A 59 -11.08 -13.07 -3.36
N ASN A 60 -10.65 -12.36 -2.33
CA ASN A 60 -11.53 -11.49 -1.54
C ASN A 60 -12.05 -10.32 -2.37
N ILE A 61 -11.22 -9.71 -3.25
CA ILE A 61 -11.67 -8.64 -4.13
C ILE A 61 -12.68 -9.18 -5.16
N ILE A 62 -12.45 -10.34 -5.74
CA ILE A 62 -13.42 -10.99 -6.64
C ILE A 62 -14.71 -11.29 -5.88
N GLY A 63 -14.61 -11.86 -4.67
CA GLY A 63 -15.76 -12.14 -3.81
C GLY A 63 -16.58 -10.89 -3.47
N PHE A 64 -15.94 -9.72 -3.32
CA PHE A 64 -16.63 -8.44 -3.13
C PHE A 64 -17.58 -8.08 -4.27
N PHE A 65 -17.19 -8.35 -5.52
CA PHE A 65 -18.03 -8.06 -6.69
C PHE A 65 -19.05 -9.16 -6.98
N THR A 66 -18.74 -10.42 -6.69
CA THR A 66 -19.63 -11.54 -6.97
C THR A 66 -20.63 -11.81 -5.84
N LEU A 67 -20.30 -11.40 -4.61
CA LEU A 67 -21.07 -11.64 -3.37
C LEU A 67 -21.44 -13.11 -3.14
N GLY A 68 -20.69 -14.01 -3.75
CA GLY A 68 -20.92 -15.45 -3.75
C GLY A 68 -21.55 -15.94 -5.04
N THR A 69 -21.14 -17.14 -5.44
CA THR A 69 -21.62 -17.82 -6.65
C THR A 69 -22.10 -19.24 -6.34
N VAL A 70 -21.91 -19.70 -5.11
CA VAL A 70 -22.30 -21.05 -4.65
C VAL A 70 -23.56 -20.93 -3.82
N GLU A 71 -24.66 -21.49 -4.32
CA GLU A 71 -25.92 -21.61 -3.57
C GLU A 71 -25.79 -22.64 -2.47
N GLU A 72 -26.49 -22.41 -1.36
CA GLU A 72 -26.58 -23.37 -0.26
C GLU A 72 -27.41 -24.58 -0.71
N ASP A 73 -26.84 -25.77 -0.63
CA ASP A 73 -27.56 -27.02 -0.90
C ASP A 73 -27.65 -27.84 0.38
N LEU A 74 -28.77 -27.68 1.06
CA LEU A 74 -29.07 -28.41 2.31
C LEU A 74 -29.12 -29.94 2.14
N TRP A 75 -29.45 -30.42 0.93
CA TRP A 75 -29.54 -31.85 0.63
C TRP A 75 -28.18 -32.52 0.48
N LEU A 76 -27.22 -31.78 -0.05
CA LEU A 76 -25.84 -32.26 -0.23
C LEU A 76 -24.92 -31.83 0.92
N GLY A 77 -25.44 -31.13 1.93
CA GLY A 77 -24.67 -30.62 3.05
C GLY A 77 -23.61 -29.59 2.63
N ARG A 78 -23.79 -28.91 1.49
CA ARG A 78 -22.92 -27.83 1.04
C ARG A 78 -23.37 -26.52 1.65
N ALA A 79 -22.50 -25.93 2.45
CA ALA A 79 -22.66 -24.55 2.87
C ALA A 79 -22.47 -23.61 1.66
N GLY A 80 -23.45 -22.75 1.41
CA GLY A 80 -23.33 -21.71 0.41
C GLY A 80 -22.29 -20.64 0.77
N ASP A 81 -21.96 -19.80 -0.19
CA ASP A 81 -21.11 -18.65 0.05
C ASP A 81 -21.79 -17.64 0.98
N ASN A 82 -21.11 -17.23 2.02
CA ASN A 82 -21.61 -16.18 2.91
C ASN A 82 -21.31 -14.81 2.30
N SER A 83 -22.29 -14.21 1.61
CA SER A 83 -22.18 -12.93 0.91
C SER A 83 -21.69 -11.80 1.82
N LEU A 84 -22.09 -11.77 3.09
CA LEU A 84 -21.67 -10.78 4.06
C LEU A 84 -20.17 -10.91 4.37
N THR A 85 -19.70 -12.14 4.58
CA THR A 85 -18.30 -12.42 4.83
C THR A 85 -17.44 -12.02 3.62
N MET A 86 -17.90 -12.33 2.41
CA MET A 86 -17.21 -11.96 1.17
C MET A 86 -17.15 -10.46 0.99
N LEU A 87 -18.21 -9.74 1.30
CA LEU A 87 -18.26 -8.29 1.23
C LEU A 87 -17.29 -7.65 2.22
N ILE A 88 -17.25 -8.12 3.47
CA ILE A 88 -16.33 -7.59 4.49
C ILE A 88 -14.88 -7.87 4.13
N LEU A 89 -14.54 -9.12 3.79
CA LEU A 89 -13.17 -9.50 3.44
C LEU A 89 -12.71 -8.80 2.16
N GLY A 90 -13.59 -8.62 1.19
CA GLY A 90 -13.30 -7.87 -0.02
C GLY A 90 -13.04 -6.39 0.24
N LEU A 91 -13.88 -5.75 1.06
CA LEU A 91 -13.68 -4.36 1.47
C LEU A 91 -12.34 -4.18 2.20
N MET A 92 -12.01 -5.05 3.14
CA MET A 92 -10.71 -5.05 3.82
C MET A 92 -9.55 -5.23 2.84
N SER A 93 -9.69 -6.10 1.84
CA SER A 93 -8.66 -6.31 0.82
C SER A 93 -8.47 -5.09 -0.08
N ILE A 94 -9.54 -4.34 -0.39
CA ILE A 94 -9.44 -3.06 -1.10
C ILE A 94 -8.68 -2.02 -0.27
N PHE A 95 -8.93 -1.92 1.05
CA PHE A 95 -8.16 -1.04 1.93
C PHE A 95 -6.67 -1.41 1.95
N VAL A 96 -6.35 -2.70 2.05
CA VAL A 96 -4.96 -3.18 1.99
C VAL A 96 -4.33 -2.84 0.64
N LEU A 97 -5.07 -2.93 -0.47
CA LEU A 97 -4.60 -2.54 -1.80
C LEU A 97 -4.26 -1.05 -1.87
N ILE A 98 -5.18 -0.20 -1.40
CA ILE A 98 -4.95 1.26 -1.35
C ILE A 98 -3.71 1.57 -0.52
N PHE A 99 -3.58 0.93 0.65
CA PHE A 99 -2.42 1.10 1.52
C PHE A 99 -1.12 0.65 0.84
N ALA A 100 -1.12 -0.49 0.16
CA ALA A 100 0.04 -0.97 -0.61
C ALA A 100 0.46 0.02 -1.70
N VAL A 101 -0.50 0.60 -2.44
CA VAL A 101 -0.24 1.63 -3.46
C VAL A 101 0.36 2.89 -2.84
N VAL A 102 -0.16 3.36 -1.70
CA VAL A 102 0.37 4.53 -0.99
C VAL A 102 1.81 4.29 -0.52
N VAL A 103 2.10 3.12 0.05
CA VAL A 103 3.46 2.73 0.47
C VAL A 103 4.39 2.66 -0.74
N HIS A 104 3.92 2.10 -1.86
CA HIS A 104 4.70 2.01 -3.09
C HIS A 104 5.06 3.39 -3.66
N ILE A 105 4.10 4.29 -3.75
CA ILE A 105 4.33 5.67 -4.18
C ILE A 105 5.30 6.40 -3.24
N SER A 106 5.18 6.17 -1.93
CA SER A 106 6.08 6.75 -0.93
C SER A 106 7.51 6.23 -1.09
N ASN A 107 7.68 4.93 -1.35
CA ASN A 107 8.96 4.32 -1.66
C ASN A 107 9.62 4.96 -2.90
N ILE A 108 8.87 5.10 -4.01
CA ILE A 108 9.40 5.72 -5.25
C ILE A 108 9.84 7.17 -4.99
N LYS A 109 9.04 7.96 -4.28
CA LYS A 109 9.39 9.34 -3.93
C LYS A 109 10.65 9.43 -3.08
N ASP A 110 10.81 8.54 -2.10
CA ASP A 110 11.98 8.51 -1.23
C ASP A 110 13.26 8.14 -2.00
N VAL A 111 13.17 7.20 -2.95
CA VAL A 111 14.31 6.83 -3.80
C VAL A 111 14.69 7.93 -4.79
N ILE A 112 13.72 8.61 -5.42
CA ILE A 112 13.99 9.76 -6.28
C ILE A 112 14.69 10.86 -5.48
N PHE A 113 14.22 11.15 -4.27
CA PHE A 113 14.84 12.13 -3.41
C PHE A 113 16.28 11.75 -3.04
N THR A 114 16.51 10.48 -2.70
CA THR A 114 17.83 9.93 -2.39
C THR A 114 18.77 10.01 -3.60
N SER A 115 18.29 9.74 -4.83
CA SER A 115 19.11 9.87 -6.04
C SER A 115 19.60 11.29 -6.24
N HIS A 116 18.74 12.30 -6.05
CA HIS A 116 19.13 13.71 -6.14
C HIS A 116 20.12 14.14 -5.04
N GLU A 117 20.00 13.60 -3.83
CA GLU A 117 20.98 13.84 -2.76
C GLU A 117 22.36 13.30 -3.14
N VAL A 118 22.43 12.09 -3.66
CA VAL A 118 23.69 11.44 -4.09
C VAL A 118 24.30 12.20 -5.29
N GLU A 119 23.52 12.56 -6.30
CA GLU A 119 23.96 13.37 -7.45
C GLU A 119 24.51 14.74 -7.03
N SER A 120 23.97 15.33 -5.95
CA SER A 120 24.48 16.59 -5.37
C SER A 120 25.66 16.41 -4.43
N GLY A 121 26.24 15.22 -4.33
CA GLY A 121 27.41 14.93 -3.47
C GLY A 121 27.07 14.81 -1.98
N ARG A 122 25.79 14.74 -1.61
CA ARG A 122 25.37 14.60 -0.22
C ARG A 122 25.21 13.12 0.14
N SER A 123 25.53 12.79 1.40
CA SER A 123 25.30 11.42 1.90
C SER A 123 23.79 11.13 2.04
N PRO A 124 23.32 9.92 1.65
CA PRO A 124 21.95 9.52 1.77
C PRO A 124 21.42 9.63 3.21
N ARG A 125 20.19 10.06 3.40
CA ARG A 125 19.59 10.20 4.74
C ARG A 125 19.41 8.84 5.40
N LYS A 126 19.96 8.66 6.60
CA LYS A 126 19.76 7.44 7.40
C LYS A 126 18.28 7.29 7.82
N PHE A 127 17.81 6.06 7.99
CA PHE A 127 16.44 5.70 8.37
C PHE A 127 15.92 6.50 9.58
N LYS A 128 16.73 6.60 10.65
CA LYS A 128 16.39 7.37 11.87
C LYS A 128 16.08 8.84 11.57
N ARG A 129 16.84 9.47 10.68
CA ARG A 129 16.61 10.88 10.29
C ARG A 129 15.35 11.05 9.46
N THR A 130 15.04 10.09 8.58
CA THR A 130 13.78 10.09 7.82
C THR A 130 12.58 9.93 8.74
N LEU A 131 12.66 9.02 9.71
CA LEU A 131 11.58 8.81 10.68
C LEU A 131 11.33 10.06 11.54
N LEU A 132 12.38 10.72 12.01
CA LEU A 132 12.28 11.97 12.76
C LEU A 132 11.69 13.11 11.91
N THR A 133 12.09 13.22 10.63
CA THR A 133 11.53 14.23 9.72
C THR A 133 10.04 13.98 9.44
N ILE A 134 9.62 12.72 9.32
CA ILE A 134 8.19 12.37 9.18
C ILE A 134 7.44 12.69 10.47
N ALA A 135 8.04 12.42 11.62
CA ALA A 135 7.43 12.71 12.92
C ALA A 135 7.32 14.23 13.21
N ASP A 136 8.30 15.03 12.79
CA ASP A 136 8.32 16.49 13.03
C ASP A 136 7.54 17.28 11.96
N ASP A 137 7.92 17.15 10.68
CA ASP A 137 7.38 17.98 9.60
C ASP A 137 5.96 17.57 9.18
N LYS A 138 5.59 16.28 9.38
CA LYS A 138 4.30 15.71 8.95
C LYS A 138 3.50 15.10 10.10
N PHE A 139 3.82 15.50 11.34
CA PHE A 139 3.14 14.98 12.52
C PHE A 139 1.61 15.10 12.40
N HIS A 140 1.11 16.25 11.98
CA HIS A 140 -0.33 16.45 11.79
C HIS A 140 -0.94 15.51 10.75
N THR A 141 -0.24 15.28 9.63
CA THR A 141 -0.73 14.38 8.58
C THR A 141 -0.67 12.91 9.03
N THR A 142 0.40 12.51 9.70
CA THR A 142 0.56 11.13 10.19
C THR A 142 -0.38 10.84 11.35
N ALA A 143 -0.57 11.80 12.26
CA ALA A 143 -1.50 11.68 13.39
C ALA A 143 -2.97 11.61 12.92
N LEU A 144 -3.34 12.28 11.82
CA LEU A 144 -4.69 12.23 11.24
C LEU A 144 -4.98 10.94 10.46
N VAL A 145 -3.97 10.28 9.90
CA VAL A 145 -4.17 9.04 9.12
C VAL A 145 -4.75 7.93 9.99
N PHE A 146 -4.26 7.75 11.22
CA PHE A 146 -4.76 6.72 12.14
C PHE A 146 -6.23 6.90 12.53
N PRO A 147 -6.68 8.09 13.00
CA PRO A 147 -8.10 8.33 13.25
C PRO A 147 -8.98 8.20 12.02
N ILE A 148 -8.54 8.69 10.86
CA ILE A 148 -9.31 8.60 9.61
C ILE A 148 -9.53 7.14 9.23
N ILE A 149 -8.50 6.30 9.28
CA ILE A 149 -8.63 4.86 9.02
C ILE A 149 -9.57 4.21 10.05
N GLY A 150 -9.42 4.54 11.33
CA GLY A 150 -10.31 4.07 12.39
C GLY A 150 -11.76 4.46 12.15
N VAL A 151 -12.04 5.72 11.88
CA VAL A 151 -13.40 6.21 11.57
C VAL A 151 -13.95 5.54 10.32
N CYS A 152 -13.16 5.41 9.24
CA CYS A 152 -13.59 4.70 8.04
C CYS A 152 -13.99 3.24 8.34
N ILE A 153 -13.19 2.52 9.10
CA ILE A 153 -13.50 1.13 9.45
C ILE A 153 -14.75 1.06 10.35
N PHE A 154 -14.80 1.86 11.41
CA PHE A 154 -15.89 1.81 12.39
C PHE A 154 -17.22 2.40 11.88
N THR A 155 -17.18 3.28 10.88
CA THR A 155 -18.42 3.87 10.30
C THR A 155 -18.89 3.10 9.07
N VAL A 156 -17.98 2.75 8.16
CA VAL A 156 -18.34 2.08 6.90
C VAL A 156 -18.82 0.65 7.16
N LEU A 157 -18.16 -0.09 8.06
CA LEU A 157 -18.55 -1.47 8.39
C LEU A 157 -20.00 -1.58 8.91
N PRO A 158 -20.43 -0.83 9.94
CA PRO A 158 -21.83 -0.87 10.40
C PRO A 158 -22.84 -0.39 9.37
N ILE A 159 -22.50 0.63 8.56
CA ILE A 159 -23.40 1.13 7.51
C ILE A 159 -23.61 0.04 6.44
N VAL A 160 -22.53 -0.60 6.00
CA VAL A 160 -22.61 -1.72 5.06
C VAL A 160 -23.42 -2.87 5.65
N PHE A 161 -23.22 -3.16 6.94
CA PHE A 161 -24.00 -4.18 7.66
C PHE A 161 -25.49 -3.86 7.67
N MET A 162 -25.85 -2.58 7.91
CA MET A 162 -27.24 -2.13 7.96
C MET A 162 -27.93 -2.12 6.58
N ILE A 163 -27.17 -1.90 5.50
CA ILE A 163 -27.71 -1.92 4.13
C ILE A 163 -27.90 -3.36 3.62
N CYS A 164 -27.08 -4.32 4.10
CA CYS A 164 -27.15 -5.72 3.68
C CYS A 164 -28.10 -6.59 4.52
N MET A 165 -28.65 -6.05 5.62
CA MET A 165 -29.68 -6.66 6.44
C MET A 165 -31.09 -6.25 6.04
#